data_694f70aab00b0e453be201668e967c1d
#
_entry.id   694f70aab00b0e453be201668e967c1d
#
_cell.length_a   1.000
_cell.length_b   1.000
_cell.length_c   1.000
_cell.angle_alpha   90.00
_cell.angle_beta   90.00
_cell.angle_gamma   90.00
#
_symmetry.space_group_name_H-M   'P 1'
#
loop_
_entity.id
_entity.type
_entity.pdbx_description
1 polymer ?
#
loop_
_entity_poly.entity_id
_entity_poly.type
_entity_poly.pdbx_seq_one_letter_code
_entity_poly.pdbx_strand_id
1 'polypeptide(L)'
;HILARRQRQMCIRDSHMFTVGMPLAAELFFMWATMLIAVPTGVKVFNWVATMFRGSITYETPMLFAIAFVVLFTIGGFSGLMLAITPADFQYHDTYFVVAHFHYVLVPGSVFSIMAAVYYWIPKWTGNMYDERLSRLHFWLSFVGVNVTFFPQHWIGLAGMPRRYPDYALQFADWN
;
A
#
# COMPACT_ATOMS: atom_id res chain seq x y z
N HIS A 1 29.39 20.22 -8.05
CA HIS A 1 28.50 19.32 -8.82
C HIS A 1 28.04 18.10 -8.01
N ILE A 2 28.89 17.50 -7.18
CA ILE A 2 28.54 16.33 -6.34
C ILE A 2 27.59 16.72 -5.19
N LEU A 3 27.86 17.86 -4.54
CA LEU A 3 26.98 18.40 -3.49
C LEU A 3 25.58 18.77 -4.01
N ALA A 4 25.50 19.39 -5.19
CA ALA A 4 24.21 19.73 -5.81
C ALA A 4 23.42 18.49 -6.27
N ARG A 5 24.09 17.41 -6.69
CA ARG A 5 23.44 16.12 -6.95
C ARG A 5 22.91 15.47 -5.66
N ARG A 6 23.67 15.53 -4.56
CA ARG A 6 23.22 15.01 -3.26
C ARG A 6 22.02 15.79 -2.72
N GLN A 7 22.01 17.13 -2.84
CA GLN A 7 20.88 17.96 -2.44
C GLN A 7 19.63 17.71 -3.28
N ARG A 8 19.74 17.55 -4.61
CA ARG A 8 18.59 17.22 -5.47
C ARG A 8 18.02 15.83 -5.18
N GLN A 9 18.88 14.88 -4.82
CA GLN A 9 18.43 13.55 -4.41
C GLN A 9 17.73 13.58 -3.04
N MET A 10 18.09 14.49 -2.13
CA MET A 10 17.40 14.69 -0.86
C MET A 10 15.99 15.26 -0.99
N CYS A 11 15.75 16.13 -1.99
CA CYS A 11 14.44 16.79 -2.15
C CYS A 11 13.39 15.96 -2.91
N ILE A 12 13.77 14.87 -3.57
CA ILE A 12 12.89 14.11 -4.50
C ILE A 12 12.55 12.71 -3.94
N ARG A 13 13.15 12.27 -2.85
CA ARG A 13 12.95 10.92 -2.30
C ARG A 13 11.98 10.91 -1.13
N ASP A 14 11.13 9.89 -1.17
CA ASP A 14 10.15 9.51 -0.16
C ASP A 14 10.69 9.55 1.28
N SER A 15 9.77 9.52 2.24
CA SER A 15 10.04 9.46 3.69
C SER A 15 11.05 8.38 4.14
N HIS A 16 11.39 7.43 3.27
CA HIS A 16 12.36 6.36 3.48
C HIS A 16 13.70 6.70 2.80
N MET A 17 14.47 7.63 3.39
CA MET A 17 15.72 8.13 2.79
C MET A 17 17.00 7.47 3.35
N PHE A 18 16.92 6.26 3.87
CA PHE A 18 17.99 5.64 4.64
C PHE A 18 19.25 5.26 3.83
N THR A 19 19.13 5.14 2.52
CA THR A 19 20.26 4.76 1.65
C THR A 19 20.94 5.94 0.95
N VAL A 20 20.64 7.18 1.31
CA VAL A 20 21.19 8.39 0.67
C VAL A 20 22.53 8.86 1.27
N GLY A 21 23.03 8.16 2.28
CA GLY A 21 24.30 8.48 2.95
C GLY A 21 24.17 9.65 3.92
N MET A 22 23.10 9.68 4.70
CA MET A 22 22.93 10.65 5.79
C MET A 22 23.81 10.29 7.01
N PRO A 23 24.13 11.28 7.86
CA PRO A 23 24.69 11.01 9.18
C PRO A 23 23.75 10.14 10.02
N LEU A 24 24.30 9.27 10.87
CA LEU A 24 23.53 8.34 11.72
C LEU A 24 22.43 9.06 12.53
N ALA A 25 22.70 10.24 13.06
CA ALA A 25 21.70 11.01 13.82
C ALA A 25 20.48 11.39 12.95
N ALA A 26 20.69 11.71 11.67
CA ALA A 26 19.61 12.01 10.73
C ALA A 26 18.83 10.75 10.36
N GLU A 27 19.50 9.61 10.17
CA GLU A 27 18.84 8.33 9.92
C GLU A 27 17.94 7.93 11.10
N LEU A 28 18.43 8.03 12.31
CA LEU A 28 17.65 7.74 13.52
C LEU A 28 16.46 8.70 13.67
N PHE A 29 16.63 9.98 13.37
CA PHE A 29 15.54 10.95 13.39
C PHE A 29 14.45 10.57 12.39
N PHE A 30 14.81 10.28 11.15
CA PHE A 30 13.84 9.89 10.11
C PHE A 30 13.19 8.55 10.39
N MET A 31 13.93 7.58 10.92
CA MET A 31 13.37 6.31 11.37
C MET A 31 12.27 6.54 12.42
N TRP A 32 12.58 7.32 13.47
CA TRP A 32 11.63 7.63 14.52
C TRP A 32 10.42 8.41 13.99
N ALA A 33 10.63 9.44 13.18
CA ALA A 33 9.57 10.23 12.58
C ALA A 33 8.65 9.40 11.68
N THR A 34 9.22 8.49 10.87
CA THR A 34 8.46 7.59 10.01
C THR A 34 7.66 6.55 10.82
N MET A 35 8.26 6.01 11.90
CA MET A 35 7.55 5.11 12.80
C MET A 35 6.38 5.80 13.52
N LEU A 36 6.50 7.09 13.86
CA LEU A 36 5.40 7.85 14.44
C LEU A 36 4.17 7.95 13.55
N ILE A 37 4.32 7.89 12.24
CA ILE A 37 3.19 7.91 11.28
C ILE A 37 2.31 6.67 11.46
N ALA A 38 2.87 5.57 11.92
CA ALA A 38 2.13 4.33 12.17
C ALA A 38 1.08 4.50 13.29
N VAL A 39 1.34 5.34 14.29
CA VAL A 39 0.43 5.53 15.44
C VAL A 39 -0.92 6.13 15.01
N PRO A 40 -0.99 7.32 14.37
CA PRO A 40 -2.27 7.86 13.93
C PRO A 40 -2.94 7.01 12.85
N THR A 41 -2.17 6.32 12.03
CA THR A 41 -2.71 5.39 11.02
C THR A 41 -3.35 4.18 11.70
N GLY A 42 -2.71 3.61 12.71
CA GLY A 42 -3.28 2.54 13.53
C GLY A 42 -4.57 2.96 14.21
N VAL A 43 -4.64 4.17 14.77
CA VAL A 43 -5.87 4.72 15.36
C VAL A 43 -7.00 4.79 14.33
N LYS A 44 -6.72 5.15 13.07
CA LYS A 44 -7.73 5.14 11.99
C LYS A 44 -8.25 3.73 11.74
N VAL A 45 -7.37 2.74 11.62
CA VAL A 45 -7.76 1.33 11.41
C VAL A 45 -8.64 0.85 12.56
N PHE A 46 -8.25 1.11 13.80
CA PHE A 46 -9.07 0.76 14.97
C PHE A 46 -10.44 1.47 14.97
N ASN A 47 -10.50 2.73 14.55
CA ASN A 47 -11.76 3.46 14.42
C ASN A 47 -12.67 2.83 13.35
N TRP A 48 -12.14 2.42 12.21
CA TRP A 48 -12.92 1.74 11.18
C TRP A 48 -13.45 0.39 11.67
N VAL A 49 -12.61 -0.41 12.33
CA VAL A 49 -13.03 -1.69 12.93
C VAL A 49 -14.06 -1.46 14.04
N ALA A 50 -13.86 -0.46 14.90
CA ALA A 50 -14.80 -0.12 15.96
C ALA A 50 -16.15 0.34 15.43
N THR A 51 -16.17 1.04 14.29
CA THR A 51 -17.42 1.46 13.63
C THR A 51 -18.23 0.25 13.14
N MET A 52 -17.55 -0.81 12.71
CA MET A 52 -18.20 -2.05 12.28
C MET A 52 -18.57 -2.98 13.45
N PHE A 53 -17.92 -2.81 14.61
CA PHE A 53 -18.10 -3.68 15.77
C PHE A 53 -19.52 -3.59 16.34
N ARG A 54 -20.18 -4.73 16.47
CA ARG A 54 -21.58 -4.84 16.89
C ARG A 54 -22.60 -4.12 16.02
N GLY A 55 -22.22 -3.71 14.81
CA GLY A 55 -23.12 -3.14 13.82
C GLY A 55 -23.91 -4.25 13.09
N SER A 56 -25.06 -3.88 12.54
CA SER A 56 -25.79 -4.74 11.60
C SER A 56 -25.16 -4.61 10.21
N ILE A 57 -24.21 -5.48 9.90
CA ILE A 57 -23.47 -5.44 8.65
C ILE A 57 -24.20 -6.23 7.58
N THR A 58 -24.47 -5.61 6.44
CA THR A 58 -24.94 -6.27 5.22
C THR A 58 -23.77 -6.39 4.24
N TYR A 59 -23.58 -7.61 3.70
CA TYR A 59 -22.46 -7.86 2.77
C TYR A 59 -22.86 -7.53 1.32
N GLU A 60 -23.32 -6.33 1.10
CA GLU A 60 -23.54 -5.77 -0.23
C GLU A 60 -22.21 -5.30 -0.84
N THR A 61 -22.17 -5.09 -2.16
CA THR A 61 -20.94 -4.74 -2.88
C THR A 61 -20.16 -3.55 -2.27
N PRO A 62 -20.79 -2.43 -1.85
CA PRO A 62 -20.06 -1.34 -1.19
C PRO A 62 -19.33 -1.79 0.07
N MET A 63 -19.97 -2.64 0.87
CA MET A 63 -19.40 -3.13 2.12
C MET A 63 -18.25 -4.13 1.90
N LEU A 64 -18.32 -4.94 0.84
CA LEU A 64 -17.23 -5.84 0.46
C LEU A 64 -15.96 -5.04 0.11
N PHE A 65 -16.10 -3.97 -0.68
CA PHE A 65 -14.98 -3.07 -0.97
C PHE A 65 -14.44 -2.37 0.28
N ALA A 66 -15.32 -1.93 1.19
CA ALA A 66 -14.92 -1.29 2.43
C ALA A 66 -14.15 -2.24 3.37
N ILE A 67 -14.59 -3.49 3.51
CA ILE A 67 -13.89 -4.50 4.32
C ILE A 67 -12.54 -4.84 3.67
N ALA A 68 -12.52 -5.06 2.35
CA ALA A 68 -11.28 -5.32 1.63
C ALA A 68 -10.29 -4.16 1.76
N PHE A 69 -10.76 -2.91 1.72
CA PHE A 69 -9.95 -1.73 2.00
C PHE A 69 -9.28 -1.85 3.37
N VAL A 70 -10.02 -2.09 4.44
CA VAL A 70 -9.45 -2.16 5.81
C VAL A 70 -8.41 -3.28 5.91
N VAL A 71 -8.70 -4.46 5.37
CA VAL A 71 -7.79 -5.62 5.44
C VAL A 71 -6.51 -5.37 4.64
N LEU A 72 -6.62 -5.03 3.37
CA LEU A 72 -5.47 -4.84 2.49
C LEU A 72 -4.63 -3.63 2.90
N PHE A 73 -5.26 -2.54 3.30
CA PHE A 73 -4.56 -1.36 3.81
C PHE A 73 -3.78 -1.68 5.09
N THR A 74 -4.30 -2.53 5.96
CA THR A 74 -3.59 -2.98 7.17
C THR A 74 -2.36 -3.80 6.83
N ILE A 75 -2.45 -4.72 5.86
CA ILE A 75 -1.30 -5.49 5.34
C ILE A 75 -0.24 -4.53 4.76
N GLY A 76 -0.67 -3.56 3.96
CA GLY A 76 0.21 -2.51 3.44
C GLY A 76 0.85 -1.66 4.54
N GLY A 77 0.12 -1.40 5.63
CA GLY A 77 0.64 -0.69 6.81
C GLY A 77 1.75 -1.46 7.52
N PHE A 78 1.62 -2.78 7.65
CA PHE A 78 2.68 -3.62 8.24
C PHE A 78 3.95 -3.64 7.38
N SER A 79 3.82 -3.77 6.06
CA SER A 79 4.99 -3.66 5.18
C SER A 79 5.62 -2.27 5.22
N GLY A 80 4.82 -1.20 5.43
CA GLY A 80 5.32 0.15 5.66
C GLY A 80 6.11 0.30 6.95
N LEU A 81 5.70 -0.36 8.01
CA LEU A 81 6.44 -0.43 9.26
C LEU A 81 7.81 -1.10 9.08
N MET A 82 7.89 -2.16 8.28
CA MET A 82 9.18 -2.80 7.95
C MET A 82 10.11 -1.83 7.20
N LEU A 83 9.57 -1.06 6.25
CA LEU A 83 10.34 -0.04 5.52
C LEU A 83 10.74 1.17 6.39
N ALA A 84 10.02 1.43 7.47
CA ALA A 84 10.34 2.51 8.41
C ALA A 84 11.57 2.21 9.28
N ILE A 85 11.97 0.95 9.38
CA ILE A 85 13.10 0.51 10.21
C ILE A 85 14.37 0.54 9.36
N THR A 86 15.31 1.44 9.67
CA THR A 86 16.54 1.66 8.89
C THR A 86 17.31 0.37 8.58
N PRO A 87 17.64 -0.51 9.54
CA PRO A 87 18.34 -1.75 9.22
C PRO A 87 17.61 -2.67 8.24
N ALA A 88 16.28 -2.71 8.28
CA ALA A 88 15.48 -3.50 7.35
C ALA A 88 15.40 -2.82 5.97
N ASP A 89 15.27 -1.50 5.94
CA ASP A 89 15.15 -0.74 4.70
C ASP A 89 16.43 -0.77 3.86
N PHE A 90 17.59 -0.96 4.44
CA PHE A 90 18.82 -1.18 3.68
C PHE A 90 18.71 -2.36 2.71
N GLN A 91 17.96 -3.39 3.05
CA GLN A 91 17.71 -4.53 2.17
C GLN A 91 16.54 -4.30 1.22
N TYR A 92 15.49 -3.58 1.66
CA TYR A 92 14.24 -3.44 0.92
C TYR A 92 14.19 -2.20 0.03
N HIS A 93 15.06 -1.23 0.30
CA HIS A 93 15.06 0.04 -0.43
C HIS A 93 15.30 -0.17 -1.93
N ASP A 94 14.51 0.56 -2.75
CA ASP A 94 14.55 0.46 -4.21
C ASP A 94 14.37 -0.97 -4.77
N THR A 95 13.67 -1.84 -4.04
CA THR A 95 13.26 -3.18 -4.50
C THR A 95 11.75 -3.24 -4.76
N TYR A 96 11.28 -4.36 -5.33
CA TYR A 96 9.84 -4.62 -5.53
C TYR A 96 9.06 -4.74 -4.21
N PHE A 97 9.72 -4.89 -3.07
CA PHE A 97 9.05 -4.82 -1.77
C PHE A 97 8.40 -3.45 -1.53
N VAL A 98 9.07 -2.37 -1.93
CA VAL A 98 8.52 -1.01 -1.86
C VAL A 98 7.33 -0.88 -2.81
N VAL A 99 7.41 -1.45 -4.01
CA VAL A 99 6.31 -1.45 -4.98
C VAL A 99 5.08 -2.17 -4.43
N ALA A 100 5.28 -3.35 -3.84
CA ALA A 100 4.22 -4.10 -3.17
C ALA A 100 3.58 -3.29 -2.04
N HIS A 101 4.40 -2.69 -1.18
CA HIS A 101 3.94 -1.87 -0.07
C HIS A 101 3.00 -0.75 -0.52
N PHE A 102 3.45 0.12 -1.41
CA PHE A 102 2.63 1.28 -1.77
C PHE A 102 1.39 0.90 -2.61
N HIS A 103 1.42 -0.21 -3.36
CA HIS A 103 0.22 -0.70 -4.03
C HIS A 103 -0.81 -1.26 -3.04
N TYR A 104 -0.38 -1.88 -1.95
CA TYR A 104 -1.27 -2.30 -0.86
C TYR A 104 -1.82 -1.13 -0.03
N VAL A 105 -1.17 0.03 -0.06
CA VAL A 105 -1.70 1.25 0.56
C VAL A 105 -2.58 2.03 -0.41
N LEU A 106 -2.13 2.23 -1.67
CA LEU A 106 -2.84 3.08 -2.64
C LEU A 106 -4.07 2.42 -3.25
N VAL A 107 -3.98 1.15 -3.69
CA VAL A 107 -5.10 0.50 -4.37
C VAL A 107 -6.29 0.32 -3.43
N PRO A 108 -6.18 -0.31 -2.25
CA PRO A 108 -7.30 -0.32 -1.34
C PRO A 108 -7.61 1.07 -0.79
N GLY A 109 -6.60 1.88 -0.44
CA GLY A 109 -6.80 3.20 0.13
C GLY A 109 -7.55 4.19 -0.77
N SER A 110 -7.31 4.15 -2.07
CA SER A 110 -7.95 5.05 -3.05
C SER A 110 -8.99 4.31 -3.88
N VAL A 111 -8.58 3.27 -4.63
CA VAL A 111 -9.46 2.65 -5.64
C VAL A 111 -10.62 1.93 -4.97
N PHE A 112 -10.36 1.08 -3.96
CA PHE A 112 -11.44 0.33 -3.30
C PHE A 112 -12.38 1.24 -2.51
N SER A 113 -11.86 2.28 -1.85
CA SER A 113 -12.71 3.24 -1.16
C SER A 113 -13.55 4.09 -2.13
N ILE A 114 -13.01 4.47 -3.30
CA ILE A 114 -13.78 5.14 -4.35
C ILE A 114 -14.86 4.20 -4.89
N MET A 115 -14.52 2.92 -5.18
CA MET A 115 -15.51 1.95 -5.66
C MET A 115 -16.60 1.71 -4.63
N ALA A 116 -16.27 1.57 -3.33
CA ALA A 116 -17.26 1.48 -2.27
C ALA A 116 -18.21 2.68 -2.27
N ALA A 117 -17.66 3.88 -2.38
CA ALA A 117 -18.42 5.12 -2.41
C ALA A 117 -19.32 5.22 -3.66
N VAL A 118 -18.78 4.90 -4.83
CA VAL A 118 -19.52 4.93 -6.10
C VAL A 118 -20.71 3.97 -6.04
N TYR A 119 -20.49 2.70 -5.66
CA TYR A 119 -21.59 1.73 -5.52
C TYR A 119 -22.63 2.15 -4.48
N TYR A 120 -22.20 2.78 -3.39
CA TYR A 120 -23.12 3.27 -2.37
C TYR A 120 -23.94 4.47 -2.83
N TRP A 121 -23.39 5.34 -3.68
CA TRP A 121 -24.04 6.59 -4.09
C TRP A 121 -24.73 6.52 -5.45
N ILE A 122 -24.38 5.61 -6.36
CA ILE A 122 -25.02 5.45 -7.67
C ILE A 122 -26.56 5.39 -7.55
N PRO A 123 -27.17 4.56 -6.68
CA PRO A 123 -28.61 4.53 -6.56
C PRO A 123 -29.21 5.86 -6.12
N LYS A 124 -28.48 6.62 -5.30
CA LYS A 124 -28.91 7.93 -4.81
C LYS A 124 -28.84 9.00 -5.89
N TRP A 125 -27.86 8.90 -6.80
CA TRP A 125 -27.69 9.87 -7.90
C TRP A 125 -28.63 9.61 -9.08
N THR A 126 -28.82 8.32 -9.41
CA THR A 126 -29.51 7.92 -10.63
C THR A 126 -30.95 7.48 -10.38
N GLY A 127 -31.33 7.16 -9.13
CA GLY A 127 -32.57 6.54 -8.76
C GLY A 127 -32.73 5.08 -9.16
N ASN A 128 -31.71 4.50 -9.81
CA ASN A 128 -31.72 3.12 -10.27
C ASN A 128 -30.69 2.28 -9.49
N MET A 129 -31.07 1.06 -9.12
CA MET A 129 -30.16 0.10 -8.48
C MET A 129 -29.33 -0.62 -9.56
N TYR A 130 -28.06 -0.84 -9.27
CA TYR A 130 -27.18 -1.65 -10.11
C TYR A 130 -27.45 -3.15 -9.93
N ASP A 131 -26.95 -3.99 -10.86
CA ASP A 131 -27.00 -5.44 -10.73
C ASP A 131 -25.99 -5.93 -9.68
N GLU A 132 -26.50 -6.47 -8.58
CA GLU A 132 -25.69 -6.91 -7.45
C GLU A 132 -24.79 -8.10 -7.81
N ARG A 133 -25.18 -8.97 -8.77
CA ARG A 133 -24.36 -10.12 -9.19
C ARG A 133 -23.13 -9.67 -9.98
N LEU A 134 -23.32 -8.75 -10.91
CA LEU A 134 -22.23 -8.18 -11.70
C LEU A 134 -21.29 -7.34 -10.83
N SER A 135 -21.81 -6.59 -9.89
CA SER A 135 -21.00 -5.79 -8.99
C SER A 135 -20.19 -6.64 -8.00
N ARG A 136 -20.73 -7.75 -7.51
CA ARG A 136 -19.97 -8.74 -6.74
C ARG A 136 -18.91 -9.43 -7.57
N LEU A 137 -19.19 -9.76 -8.82
CA LEU A 137 -18.19 -10.30 -9.74
C LEU A 137 -17.03 -9.30 -9.94
N HIS A 138 -17.34 -8.02 -10.17
CA HIS A 138 -16.36 -6.95 -10.27
C HIS A 138 -15.50 -6.86 -8.99
N PHE A 139 -16.12 -6.91 -7.81
CA PHE A 139 -15.38 -6.94 -6.55
C PHE A 139 -14.38 -8.10 -6.50
N TRP A 140 -14.84 -9.34 -6.75
CA TRP A 140 -13.98 -10.51 -6.64
C TRP A 140 -12.85 -10.52 -7.66
N LEU A 141 -13.12 -10.11 -8.91
CA LEU A 141 -12.08 -9.97 -9.93
C LEU A 141 -11.03 -8.94 -9.53
N SER A 142 -11.46 -7.80 -9.01
CA SER A 142 -10.56 -6.75 -8.54
C SER A 142 -9.75 -7.19 -7.32
N PHE A 143 -10.40 -7.81 -6.34
CA PHE A 143 -9.75 -8.28 -5.12
C PHE A 143 -8.70 -9.36 -5.41
N VAL A 144 -9.06 -10.37 -6.18
CA VAL A 144 -8.14 -11.45 -6.56
C VAL A 144 -7.02 -10.90 -7.44
N GLY A 145 -7.34 -10.08 -8.44
CA GLY A 145 -6.35 -9.50 -9.35
C GLY A 145 -5.29 -8.69 -8.62
N VAL A 146 -5.70 -7.82 -7.70
CA VAL A 146 -4.76 -7.03 -6.88
C VAL A 146 -3.84 -7.93 -6.05
N ASN A 147 -4.40 -8.94 -5.38
CA ASN A 147 -3.60 -9.83 -4.55
C ASN A 147 -2.65 -10.71 -5.37
N VAL A 148 -3.09 -11.27 -6.49
CA VAL A 148 -2.23 -12.08 -7.36
C VAL A 148 -1.10 -11.25 -7.97
N THR A 149 -1.37 -9.99 -8.30
CA THR A 149 -0.35 -9.11 -8.90
C THR A 149 0.64 -8.58 -7.88
N PHE A 150 0.18 -8.06 -6.75
CA PHE A 150 1.04 -7.29 -5.84
C PHE A 150 1.54 -8.08 -4.63
N PHE A 151 0.87 -9.12 -4.19
CA PHE A 151 1.32 -9.89 -3.04
C PHE A 151 2.65 -10.62 -3.28
N PRO A 152 2.85 -11.31 -4.43
CA PRO A 152 4.13 -11.95 -4.74
C PRO A 152 5.30 -10.97 -4.83
N GLN A 153 5.05 -9.71 -5.16
CA GLN A 153 6.11 -8.69 -5.25
C GLN A 153 6.82 -8.43 -3.92
N HIS A 154 6.20 -8.74 -2.77
CA HIS A 154 6.89 -8.71 -1.48
C HIS A 154 8.05 -9.71 -1.47
N TRP A 155 7.83 -10.93 -1.93
CA TRP A 155 8.86 -11.97 -1.95
C TRP A 155 9.93 -11.73 -3.00
N ILE A 156 9.55 -11.25 -4.18
CA ILE A 156 10.51 -10.89 -5.23
C ILE A 156 11.39 -9.73 -4.74
N GLY A 157 10.82 -8.77 -4.03
CA GLY A 157 11.57 -7.69 -3.40
C GLY A 157 12.53 -8.17 -2.31
N LEU A 158 12.11 -9.13 -1.49
CA LEU A 158 12.99 -9.78 -0.51
C LEU A 158 14.15 -10.55 -1.17
N ALA A 159 13.93 -11.11 -2.36
CA ALA A 159 14.95 -11.76 -3.16
C ALA A 159 15.91 -10.76 -3.85
N GLY A 160 15.69 -9.46 -3.68
CA GLY A 160 16.57 -8.41 -4.16
C GLY A 160 16.27 -7.88 -5.57
N MET A 161 15.11 -8.18 -6.14
CA MET A 161 14.72 -7.62 -7.44
C MET A 161 14.57 -6.10 -7.34
N PRO A 162 15.41 -5.30 -8.05
CA PRO A 162 15.32 -3.85 -7.99
C PRO A 162 14.08 -3.33 -8.72
N ARG A 163 13.56 -2.18 -8.29
CA ARG A 163 12.56 -1.42 -9.05
C ARG A 163 13.22 -0.44 -10.01
N ARG A 164 12.48 0.08 -11.01
CA ARG A 164 12.94 1.10 -11.96
C ARG A 164 14.17 0.68 -12.79
N TYR A 165 14.19 -0.57 -13.20
CA TYR A 165 15.27 -1.15 -14.00
C TYR A 165 14.94 -1.07 -15.51
N PRO A 166 15.95 -0.96 -16.37
CA PRO A 166 15.79 -1.14 -17.80
C PRO A 166 15.79 -2.61 -18.22
N ASP A 167 16.41 -3.48 -17.41
CA ASP A 167 16.51 -4.92 -17.60
C ASP A 167 16.67 -5.62 -16.25
N TYR A 168 16.35 -6.90 -16.15
CA TYR A 168 16.36 -7.68 -14.91
C TYR A 168 17.20 -8.95 -15.05
N ALA A 169 17.69 -9.48 -13.94
CA ALA A 169 18.48 -10.70 -13.92
C ALA A 169 17.60 -11.91 -14.30
N LEU A 170 18.19 -12.88 -15.04
CA LEU A 170 17.49 -14.07 -15.53
C LEU A 170 16.76 -14.86 -14.43
N GLN A 171 17.24 -14.82 -13.19
CA GLN A 171 16.57 -15.46 -12.05
C GLN A 171 15.17 -14.94 -11.76
N PHE A 172 14.80 -13.77 -12.30
CA PHE A 172 13.49 -13.16 -12.13
C PHE A 172 12.60 -13.27 -13.39
N ALA A 173 13.06 -13.99 -14.44
CA ALA A 173 12.35 -14.07 -15.72
C ALA A 173 10.94 -14.66 -15.57
N ASP A 174 10.74 -15.62 -14.67
CA ASP A 174 9.45 -16.27 -14.43
C ASP A 174 8.42 -15.35 -13.71
N TRP A 175 8.86 -14.19 -13.25
CA TRP A 175 8.03 -13.25 -12.50
C TRP A 175 7.65 -11.98 -13.28
N ASN A 176 8.09 -11.89 -14.55
CA ASN A 176 7.84 -10.74 -15.44
C ASN A 176 7.00 -11.07 -16.65
#